data_7d11bb24ee799d71ece05628f867729a
#
_entry.id   7d11bb24ee799d71ece05628f867729a
#
_cell.length_a   1.000
_cell.length_b   1.000
_cell.length_c   1.000
_cell.angle_alpha   90.00
_cell.angle_beta   90.00
_cell.angle_gamma   90.00
#
_symmetry.space_group_name_H-M   'P 1'
#
loop_
_entity.id
_entity.type
_entity.pdbx_description
1 polymer ?
#
loop_
_entity_poly.entity_id
_entity_poly.type
_entity_poly.pdbx_seq_one_letter_code
_entity_poly.pdbx_strand_id
1 'polypeptide(L)' 'MDNANVVELLDRVREIVVRSIEAQEHEQHEVATRLLVEARDKIDQMKQLLTSSSAAGES' A
#
# COMPACT_ATOMS: atom_id res chain seq x y z
N MET A 1 4.71 1.62 20.78
CA MET A 1 4.32 1.08 19.51
C MET A 1 3.73 2.15 18.62
N ASP A 2 4.25 2.26 17.47
CA ASP A 2 3.94 3.41 16.64
C ASP A 2 3.10 3.01 15.44
N ASN A 3 1.84 3.42 15.46
CA ASN A 3 0.93 3.15 14.35
C ASN A 3 1.06 4.18 13.22
N ALA A 4 1.88 5.19 13.42
CA ALA A 4 2.04 6.25 12.42
C ALA A 4 2.56 5.71 11.10
N ASN A 5 3.48 4.73 11.17
CA ASN A 5 4.02 4.13 9.94
C ASN A 5 2.95 3.41 9.14
N VAL A 6 2.05 2.71 9.83
CA VAL A 6 0.96 2.00 9.17
C VAL A 6 0.00 3.00 8.54
N VAL A 7 -0.33 4.06 9.26
CA VAL A 7 -1.23 5.09 8.74
C VAL A 7 -0.62 5.76 7.52
N GLU A 8 0.68 6.07 7.55
CA GLU A 8 1.36 6.65 6.41
C GLU A 8 1.32 5.73 5.20
N LEU A 9 1.55 4.44 5.41
CA LEU A 9 1.49 3.48 4.33
C LEU A 9 0.09 3.38 3.75
N LEU A 10 -0.93 3.41 4.60
CA LEU A 10 -2.32 3.40 4.14
C LEU A 10 -2.62 4.62 3.28
N ASP A 11 -2.17 5.79 3.71
CA ASP A 11 -2.36 7.01 2.93
C ASP A 11 -1.68 6.92 1.58
N ARG A 12 -0.48 6.36 1.55
CA ARG A 12 0.24 6.17 0.30
C ARG A 12 -0.48 5.22 -0.62
N VAL A 13 -0.97 4.11 -0.09
CA VAL A 13 -1.72 3.14 -0.87
C VAL A 13 -2.96 3.81 -1.45
N ARG A 14 -3.66 4.57 -0.63
CA ARG A 14 -4.86 5.27 -1.11
C ARG A 14 -4.54 6.20 -2.27
N GLU A 15 -3.47 6.99 -2.15
CA GLU A 15 -3.05 7.89 -3.22
C GLU A 15 -2.73 7.13 -4.49
N ILE A 16 -2.01 6.03 -4.35
CA ILE A 16 -1.61 5.23 -5.50
C ILE A 16 -2.84 4.65 -6.19
N VAL A 17 -3.81 4.18 -5.42
CA VAL A 17 -5.04 3.65 -6.00
C VAL A 17 -5.80 4.74 -6.74
N VAL A 18 -5.91 5.92 -6.15
CA VAL A 18 -6.58 7.03 -6.80
C VAL A 18 -5.91 7.38 -8.13
N ARG A 19 -4.58 7.43 -8.12
CA ARG A 19 -3.84 7.72 -9.36
C ARG A 19 -4.01 6.64 -10.40
N SER A 20 -4.09 5.39 -9.97
CA SER A 20 -4.29 4.30 -10.92
C SER A 20 -5.66 4.37 -11.55
N ILE A 21 -6.67 4.77 -10.79
CA ILE A 21 -8.01 4.95 -11.34
C ILE A 21 -7.99 6.08 -12.38
N GLU A 22 -7.34 7.18 -12.07
CA GLU A 22 -7.21 8.29 -12.99
C GLU A 22 -6.48 7.87 -14.26
N ALA A 23 -5.42 7.08 -14.11
CA ALA A 23 -4.68 6.61 -15.26
C ALA A 23 -5.55 5.72 -16.15
N GLN A 24 -6.40 4.91 -15.57
CA GLN A 24 -7.32 4.07 -16.32
C GLN A 24 -8.33 4.93 -17.08
N GLU A 25 -8.82 5.98 -16.45
CA GLU A 25 -9.77 6.89 -17.10
C GLU A 25 -9.16 7.58 -18.30
N HIS A 26 -7.86 7.80 -18.28
CA HIS A 26 -7.14 8.42 -19.39
C HIS A 26 -6.50 7.38 -20.31
N GLU A 27 -6.91 6.13 -20.19
CA GLU A 27 -6.44 5.02 -21.04
C GLU A 27 -4.94 4.78 -20.94
N GLN A 28 -4.36 5.11 -19.80
CA GLN A 28 -2.95 4.85 -19.54
C GLN A 28 -2.80 3.56 -18.74
N HIS A 29 -3.08 2.45 -19.40
CA HIS A 29 -3.17 1.15 -18.72
C HIS A 29 -1.84 0.69 -18.14
N GLU A 30 -0.74 0.99 -18.81
CA GLU A 30 0.58 0.62 -18.29
C GLU A 30 0.89 1.33 -17.00
N VAL A 31 0.57 2.63 -16.94
CA VAL A 31 0.79 3.42 -15.73
C VAL A 31 -0.10 2.90 -14.61
N ALA A 32 -1.35 2.61 -14.93
CA ALA A 32 -2.28 2.08 -13.95
C ALA A 32 -1.77 0.77 -13.36
N THR A 33 -1.27 -0.12 -14.21
CA THR A 33 -0.73 -1.40 -13.77
C THR A 33 0.45 -1.22 -12.84
N ARG A 34 1.36 -0.33 -13.19
CA ARG A 34 2.53 -0.05 -12.34
C ARG A 34 2.11 0.49 -10.99
N LEU A 35 1.15 1.38 -10.97
CA LEU A 35 0.66 1.96 -9.72
C LEU A 35 0.01 0.89 -8.84
N LEU A 36 -0.73 -0.02 -9.46
CA LEU A 36 -1.35 -1.10 -8.70
C LEU A 36 -0.32 -2.06 -8.13
N VAL A 37 0.75 -2.34 -8.89
CA VAL A 37 1.84 -3.16 -8.38
C VAL A 37 2.51 -2.48 -7.19
N GLU A 38 2.74 -1.19 -7.27
CA GLU A 38 3.30 -0.43 -6.17
C GLU A 38 2.41 -0.49 -4.94
N ALA A 39 1.12 -0.34 -5.14
CA ALA A 39 0.17 -0.41 -4.03
C ALA A 39 0.23 -1.79 -3.36
N ARG A 40 0.28 -2.83 -4.17
CA ARG A 40 0.39 -4.19 -3.66
C ARG A 40 1.65 -4.35 -2.80
N ASP A 41 2.77 -3.84 -3.29
CA ASP A 41 4.02 -3.96 -2.55
C ASP A 41 3.94 -3.25 -1.20
N LYS A 42 3.29 -2.11 -1.16
CA LYS A 42 3.13 -1.38 0.08
C LYS A 42 2.19 -2.09 1.04
N ILE A 43 1.16 -2.72 0.52
CA ILE A 43 0.26 -3.53 1.34
C ILE A 43 1.03 -4.70 1.93
N ASP A 44 1.90 -5.35 1.14
CA ASP A 44 2.73 -6.43 1.63
C ASP A 44 3.66 -5.96 2.75
N GLN A 45 4.22 -4.77 2.61
CA GLN A 45 5.05 -4.18 3.67
C GLN A 45 4.26 -3.98 4.95
N MET A 46 3.05 -3.45 4.83
CA MET A 46 2.19 -3.26 5.99
C MET A 46 1.90 -4.59 6.67
N LYS A 47 1.59 -5.58 5.86
CA LYS A 47 1.29 -6.91 6.36
C LYS A 47 2.46 -7.47 7.15
N GLN A 48 3.67 -7.29 6.62
CA GLN A 48 4.87 -7.75 7.31
C GLN A 48 5.08 -7.03 8.63
N LEU A 49 4.86 -5.72 8.64
CA LEU A 49 4.99 -4.95 9.86
C LEU A 49 4.00 -5.40 10.93
N LEU A 50 2.76 -5.60 10.53
CA LEU A 50 1.72 -6.04 11.45
C LEU A 50 1.98 -7.45 11.94
N THR A 51 2.40 -8.32 11.05
CA THR A 51 2.71 -9.70 11.41
C THR A 51 3.90 -9.78 12.36
N SER A 52 4.93 -9.00 12.08
CA SER A 52 6.10 -8.92 12.94
C SER A 52 5.73 -8.46 14.34
N SER A 53 4.94 -7.42 14.39
CA SER A 53 4.48 -6.85 15.64
C SER A 53 3.65 -7.85 16.43
N SER A 54 2.77 -8.54 15.74
CA SER A 54 1.90 -9.54 16.32
C SER A 54 2.70 -10.72 16.86
N ALA A 55 3.64 -11.19 16.07
CA ALA A 55 4.49 -12.31 16.49
C ALA A 55 5.30 -11.96 17.74
N ALA A 56 5.83 -10.75 17.77
CA ALA A 56 6.58 -10.29 18.95
C ALA A 56 5.67 -10.20 20.17
N GLY A 57 4.44 -9.78 19.95
CA GLY A 57 3.49 -9.66 21.05
C GLY A 57 3.02 -10.97 21.59
N GLU A 58 3.00 -11.98 20.76
CA GLU A 58 2.53 -13.30 21.17
C GLU A 58 3.58 -14.17 21.86
N SER A 59 4.79 -13.90 21.57
CA SER A 59 5.85 -14.68 22.21
C SER A 59 6.12 -14.19 23.60
#